data_ca447194865cc4fc8e70c5b7b315eaa8
#
_entry.id   ca447194865cc4fc8e70c5b7b315eaa8
#
_cell.length_a   1.000
_cell.length_b   1.000
_cell.length_c   1.000
_cell.angle_alpha   90.00
_cell.angle_beta   90.00
_cell.angle_gamma   90.00
#
_symmetry.space_group_name_H-M   'P 1'
#
loop_
_entity.id
_entity.type
_entity.pdbx_description
1 polymer ?
#
loop_
_entity_poly.entity_id
_entity_poly.type
_entity_poly.pdbx_seq_one_letter_code
_entity_poly.pdbx_strand_id
1 'polypeptide(L)'
;MKLQLQMPQLNIHSEYIDKRIADLKKLRKYNSKITQTSHDDYIRDYGSNLFTNLVRDTFTATYLKKNPCSDCGKTSNERCHGAGEDRPLLIRRALEKVYPDPSATICQQVIVIQFLEEHKHTNFTFKCSACHKNEKKTHL
;
A
#
# COMPACT_ATOMS: atom_id res chain seq x y z
N MET A 1 -33.33 -14.81 -8.01
CA MET A 1 -32.61 -13.97 -7.06
C MET A 1 -31.14 -14.31 -7.09
N LYS A 2 -30.34 -13.35 -7.43
CA LYS A 2 -28.90 -13.58 -7.47
C LYS A 2 -28.29 -13.42 -6.09
N LEU A 3 -27.76 -14.50 -5.58
CA LEU A 3 -26.87 -14.40 -4.44
C LEU A 3 -25.59 -13.75 -4.92
N GLN A 4 -25.46 -12.48 -4.67
CA GLN A 4 -24.18 -11.83 -4.87
C GLN A 4 -23.28 -12.20 -3.70
N LEU A 5 -22.35 -13.07 -3.99
CA LEU A 5 -21.20 -13.19 -3.12
C LEU A 5 -20.52 -11.82 -3.06
N GLN A 6 -20.59 -11.21 -1.90
CA GLN A 6 -19.86 -9.96 -1.67
C GLN A 6 -18.38 -10.27 -1.61
N MET A 7 -17.76 -10.33 -2.78
CA MET A 7 -16.30 -10.32 -2.85
C MET A 7 -15.84 -8.88 -2.74
N PRO A 8 -14.81 -8.59 -1.92
CA PRO A 8 -14.22 -7.26 -1.90
C PRO A 8 -13.86 -6.87 -3.32
N GLN A 9 -14.31 -5.71 -3.76
CA GLN A 9 -13.90 -5.21 -5.06
C GLN A 9 -12.42 -4.89 -5.06
N LEU A 10 -11.71 -5.39 -6.06
CA LEU A 10 -10.32 -5.05 -6.26
C LEU A 10 -10.20 -3.59 -6.68
N ASN A 11 -9.15 -2.95 -6.21
CA ASN A 11 -8.77 -1.62 -6.63
C ASN A 11 -8.54 -1.61 -8.14
N ILE A 12 -8.89 -0.50 -8.81
CA ILE A 12 -8.70 -0.35 -10.26
C ILE A 12 -7.24 -0.46 -10.70
N HIS A 13 -6.30 -0.32 -9.76
CA HIS A 13 -4.87 -0.42 -10.03
C HIS A 13 -4.31 -1.82 -9.81
N SER A 14 -5.17 -2.83 -9.59
CA SER A 14 -4.74 -4.18 -9.24
C SER A 14 -3.82 -4.82 -10.27
N GLU A 15 -4.10 -4.62 -11.54
CA GLU A 15 -3.24 -5.18 -12.60
C GLU A 15 -1.84 -4.56 -12.57
N TYR A 16 -1.76 -3.26 -12.32
CA TYR A 16 -0.49 -2.57 -12.21
C TYR A 16 0.30 -3.05 -10.98
N ILE A 17 -0.41 -3.24 -9.86
CA ILE A 17 0.18 -3.79 -8.65
C ILE A 17 0.73 -5.20 -8.91
N ASP A 18 -0.02 -6.05 -9.62
CA ASP A 18 0.44 -7.41 -9.97
C ASP A 18 1.74 -7.38 -10.78
N LYS A 19 1.83 -6.48 -11.75
CA LYS A 19 3.05 -6.33 -12.56
C LYS A 19 4.22 -5.90 -11.69
N ARG A 20 3.99 -4.97 -10.78
CA ARG A 20 5.04 -4.49 -9.88
C ARG A 20 5.49 -5.60 -8.93
N ILE A 21 4.57 -6.39 -8.41
CA ILE A 21 4.89 -7.53 -7.55
C ILE A 21 5.75 -8.55 -8.32
N ALA A 22 5.39 -8.85 -9.57
CA ALA A 22 6.19 -9.75 -10.39
C ALA A 22 7.63 -9.24 -10.56
N ASP A 23 7.79 -7.93 -10.76
CA ASP A 23 9.12 -7.33 -10.86
C ASP A 23 9.88 -7.42 -9.53
N LEU A 24 9.22 -7.17 -8.41
CA LEU A 24 9.84 -7.24 -7.08
C LEU A 24 10.34 -8.65 -6.76
N LYS A 25 9.64 -9.68 -7.20
CA LYS A 25 10.06 -11.08 -6.99
C LYS A 25 11.40 -11.39 -7.65
N LYS A 26 11.76 -10.66 -8.69
CA LYS A 26 13.02 -10.84 -9.43
C LYS A 26 14.16 -10.04 -8.82
N LEU A 27 13.87 -9.06 -7.96
CA LEU A 27 14.87 -8.19 -7.38
C LEU A 27 15.43 -8.77 -6.09
N ARG A 28 16.73 -8.63 -5.89
CA ARG A 28 17.39 -9.03 -4.64
C ARG A 28 17.49 -7.87 -3.65
N LYS A 29 16.94 -6.72 -3.99
CA LYS A 29 17.02 -5.49 -3.21
C LYS A 29 16.46 -5.64 -1.78
N TYR A 30 15.46 -6.51 -1.61
CA TYR A 30 14.74 -6.68 -0.35
C TYR A 30 15.03 -8.03 0.32
N ASN A 31 16.22 -8.60 0.11
CA ASN A 31 16.55 -9.91 0.67
C ASN A 31 16.90 -9.88 2.16
N SER A 32 16.94 -8.72 2.79
CA SER A 32 17.27 -8.59 4.20
C SER A 32 16.29 -9.36 5.08
N LYS A 33 16.82 -10.04 6.09
CA LYS A 33 16.04 -10.75 7.10
C LYS A 33 16.17 -10.01 8.42
N ILE A 34 15.04 -9.83 9.09
CA ILE A 34 14.96 -9.03 10.30
C ILE A 34 14.31 -9.85 11.40
N THR A 35 15.01 -9.96 12.53
CA THR A 35 14.44 -10.54 13.73
C THR A 35 13.73 -9.44 14.50
N GLN A 36 12.49 -9.68 14.88
CA GLN A 36 11.67 -8.72 15.61
C GLN A 36 11.16 -9.30 16.91
N THR A 37 10.77 -8.45 17.85
CA THR A 37 10.15 -8.84 19.10
C THR A 37 8.63 -8.67 19.08
N SER A 38 8.11 -7.80 18.19
CA SER A 38 6.68 -7.59 18.02
C SER A 38 6.41 -6.92 16.67
N HIS A 39 5.14 -6.98 16.22
CA HIS A 39 4.73 -6.25 15.01
C HIS A 39 4.88 -4.74 15.21
N ASP A 40 4.56 -4.23 16.40
CA ASP A 40 4.73 -2.80 16.70
C ASP A 40 6.18 -2.35 16.58
N ASP A 41 7.11 -3.15 17.07
CA ASP A 41 8.54 -2.85 16.95
C ASP A 41 8.97 -2.80 15.48
N TYR A 42 8.51 -3.77 14.68
CA TYR A 42 8.82 -3.78 13.25
C TYR A 42 8.30 -2.54 12.55
N ILE A 43 7.05 -2.18 12.80
CA ILE A 43 6.41 -1.00 12.18
C ILE A 43 7.14 0.27 12.60
N ARG A 44 7.48 0.41 13.88
CA ARG A 44 8.22 1.57 14.37
C ARG A 44 9.58 1.71 13.70
N ASP A 45 10.33 0.61 13.60
CA ASP A 45 11.71 0.65 13.14
C ASP A 45 11.85 0.62 11.62
N TYR A 46 10.94 -0.03 10.92
CA TYR A 46 11.04 -0.25 9.47
C TYR A 46 9.86 0.25 8.66
N GLY A 47 8.79 0.70 9.31
CA GLY A 47 7.54 1.07 8.65
C GLY A 47 7.50 2.45 8.01
N SER A 48 8.61 3.18 7.98
CA SER A 48 8.65 4.55 7.47
C SER A 48 9.28 4.59 6.06
N ASN A 49 10.57 4.84 5.95
CA ASN A 49 11.21 5.14 4.68
C ASN A 49 11.08 4.05 3.62
N LEU A 50 11.28 2.79 4.01
CA LEU A 50 11.20 1.67 3.07
C LEU A 50 9.83 1.63 2.38
N PHE A 51 8.76 1.65 3.16
CA PHE A 51 7.40 1.50 2.63
C PHE A 51 6.90 2.77 1.93
N THR A 52 7.30 3.95 2.40
CA THR A 52 7.01 5.20 1.71
C THR A 52 7.66 5.21 0.33
N ASN A 53 8.93 4.83 0.26
CA ASN A 53 9.64 4.76 -1.02
C ASN A 53 9.07 3.68 -1.93
N LEU A 54 8.64 2.56 -1.37
CA LEU A 54 8.02 1.49 -2.13
C LEU A 54 6.75 1.98 -2.85
N VAL A 55 5.89 2.71 -2.15
CA VAL A 55 4.68 3.29 -2.76
C VAL A 55 5.04 4.29 -3.84
N ARG A 56 6.02 5.16 -3.58
CA ARG A 56 6.47 6.16 -4.54
C ARG A 56 7.07 5.53 -5.79
N ASP A 57 7.86 4.48 -5.63
CA ASP A 57 8.51 3.79 -6.73
C ASP A 57 7.52 2.94 -7.52
N THR A 58 6.48 2.43 -6.88
CA THR A 58 5.43 1.67 -7.53
C THR A 58 4.53 2.59 -8.34
N PHE A 59 4.01 3.64 -7.72
CA PHE A 59 3.12 4.61 -8.36
C PHE A 59 3.90 5.88 -8.67
N THR A 60 4.70 5.82 -9.72
CA THR A 60 5.59 6.91 -10.11
C THR A 60 4.84 8.15 -10.58
N ALA A 61 5.54 9.28 -10.69
CA ALA A 61 4.95 10.51 -11.20
C ALA A 61 4.35 10.32 -12.59
N THR A 62 5.00 9.51 -13.45
CA THR A 62 4.48 9.19 -14.78
C THR A 62 3.15 8.46 -14.70
N TYR A 63 3.03 7.50 -13.78
CA TYR A 63 1.77 6.77 -13.55
C TYR A 63 0.67 7.70 -13.06
N LEU A 64 1.01 8.62 -12.15
CA LEU A 64 0.04 9.59 -11.62
C LEU A 64 -0.52 10.50 -12.72
N LYS A 65 0.31 10.92 -13.67
CA LYS A 65 -0.15 11.76 -14.80
C LYS A 65 -1.17 11.06 -15.67
N LYS A 66 -1.10 9.72 -15.76
CA LYS A 66 -2.06 8.92 -16.52
C LYS A 66 -3.32 8.57 -15.75
N ASN A 67 -3.36 8.88 -14.47
CA ASN A 67 -4.48 8.56 -13.58
C ASN A 67 -4.90 9.85 -12.86
N PRO A 68 -5.84 10.61 -13.44
CA PRO A 68 -6.23 11.90 -12.91
C PRO A 68 -6.80 11.84 -11.50
N CYS A 69 -6.85 12.98 -10.83
CA CYS A 69 -7.45 13.12 -9.52
C CYS A 69 -8.84 12.50 -9.48
N SER A 70 -9.07 11.62 -8.52
CA SER A 70 -10.35 10.91 -8.39
C SER A 70 -11.53 11.82 -8.06
N ASP A 71 -11.25 13.03 -7.54
CA ASP A 71 -12.30 13.96 -7.15
C ASP A 71 -12.62 15.00 -8.22
N CYS A 72 -11.60 15.59 -8.86
CA CYS A 72 -11.82 16.72 -9.78
C CYS A 72 -11.34 16.48 -11.21
N GLY A 73 -10.64 15.37 -11.48
CA GLY A 73 -10.17 15.03 -12.83
C GLY A 73 -8.92 15.77 -13.28
N LYS A 74 -8.38 16.69 -12.49
CA LYS A 74 -7.12 17.37 -12.81
C LYS A 74 -5.94 16.41 -12.61
N THR A 75 -4.75 16.82 -13.03
CA THR A 75 -3.55 16.02 -12.83
C THR A 75 -3.36 15.70 -11.35
N SER A 76 -3.24 14.42 -11.03
CA SER A 76 -2.96 13.99 -9.67
C SER A 76 -1.46 14.04 -9.38
N ASN A 77 -1.12 14.32 -8.13
CA ASN A 77 0.27 14.36 -7.69
C ASN A 77 0.46 13.78 -6.29
N GLU A 78 -0.61 13.30 -5.67
CA GLU A 78 -0.54 12.70 -4.34
C GLU A 78 -1.15 11.31 -4.34
N ARG A 79 -0.51 10.41 -3.59
CA ARG A 79 -0.93 9.04 -3.40
C ARG A 79 -1.66 8.97 -2.07
N CYS A 80 -2.95 8.63 -2.11
CA CYS A 80 -3.82 8.76 -0.95
C CYS A 80 -4.38 7.42 -0.50
N HIS A 81 -4.15 7.08 0.76
CA HIS A 81 -4.84 5.96 1.39
C HIS A 81 -6.24 6.39 1.81
N GLY A 82 -7.18 5.44 1.78
CA GLY A 82 -8.52 5.68 2.27
C GLY A 82 -8.54 5.96 3.78
N ALA A 83 -9.65 6.52 4.27
CA ALA A 83 -9.81 6.82 5.68
C ALA A 83 -9.61 5.55 6.52
N GLY A 84 -8.73 5.62 7.51
CA GLY A 84 -8.42 4.50 8.39
C GLY A 84 -7.55 3.42 7.78
N GLU A 85 -7.12 3.57 6.53
CA GLU A 85 -6.31 2.58 5.83
C GLU A 85 -4.92 3.14 5.52
N ASP A 86 -4.23 3.61 6.55
CA ASP A 86 -2.92 4.25 6.40
C ASP A 86 -1.79 3.19 6.27
N ARG A 87 -0.59 3.70 6.01
CA ARG A 87 0.58 2.85 5.82
C ARG A 87 0.85 1.91 6.99
N PRO A 88 0.88 2.37 8.25
CA PRO A 88 1.13 1.46 9.38
C PRO A 88 0.10 0.34 9.49
N LEU A 89 -1.18 0.63 9.22
CA LEU A 89 -2.23 -0.38 9.25
C LEU A 89 -2.01 -1.43 8.15
N LEU A 90 -1.65 -1.00 6.95
CA LEU A 90 -1.41 -1.94 5.85
C LEU A 90 -0.20 -2.82 6.11
N ILE A 91 0.85 -2.28 6.73
CA ILE A 91 2.00 -3.07 7.15
C ILE A 91 1.58 -4.09 8.20
N ARG A 92 0.77 -3.69 9.17
CA ARG A 92 0.26 -4.60 10.21
C ARG A 92 -0.56 -5.74 9.60
N ARG A 93 -1.44 -5.42 8.66
CA ARG A 93 -2.22 -6.45 7.95
C ARG A 93 -1.32 -7.44 7.21
N ALA A 94 -0.28 -6.93 6.57
CA ALA A 94 0.69 -7.77 5.88
C ALA A 94 1.41 -8.69 6.86
N LEU A 95 1.88 -8.16 8.00
CA LEU A 95 2.54 -8.94 9.03
C LEU A 95 1.63 -10.04 9.59
N GLU A 96 0.38 -9.71 9.88
CA GLU A 96 -0.57 -10.66 10.43
C GLU A 96 -0.86 -11.82 9.46
N LYS A 97 -0.81 -11.55 8.16
CA LYS A 97 -1.06 -12.57 7.15
C LYS A 97 0.12 -13.52 6.93
N VAL A 98 1.33 -12.99 6.88
CA VAL A 98 2.51 -13.79 6.47
C VAL A 98 3.45 -14.11 7.62
N TYR A 99 3.40 -13.35 8.69
CA TYR A 99 4.22 -13.57 9.90
C TYR A 99 3.38 -13.35 11.15
N PRO A 100 2.34 -14.18 11.39
CA PRO A 100 1.48 -13.98 12.57
C PRO A 100 2.21 -14.11 13.90
N ASP A 101 3.29 -14.90 13.96
CA ASP A 101 4.13 -14.99 15.14
C ASP A 101 4.98 -13.72 15.25
N PRO A 102 4.80 -12.91 16.31
CA PRO A 102 5.56 -11.65 16.44
C PRO A 102 7.06 -11.84 16.54
N SER A 103 7.55 -13.02 16.92
CA SER A 103 8.98 -13.30 17.05
C SER A 103 9.58 -13.90 15.78
N ALA A 104 8.81 -14.09 14.74
CA ALA A 104 9.30 -14.67 13.49
C ALA A 104 10.36 -13.78 12.83
N THR A 105 11.32 -14.41 12.17
CA THR A 105 12.27 -13.69 11.32
C THR A 105 11.56 -13.27 10.03
N ILE A 106 11.58 -11.98 9.74
CA ILE A 106 10.87 -11.39 8.61
C ILE A 106 11.82 -11.26 7.43
N CYS A 107 11.43 -11.83 6.28
CA CYS A 107 12.06 -11.51 5.00
C CYS A 107 11.42 -10.25 4.44
N GLN A 108 12.21 -9.19 4.23
CA GLN A 108 11.69 -7.91 3.74
C GLN A 108 10.94 -8.04 2.43
N GLN A 109 11.44 -8.88 1.52
CA GLN A 109 10.77 -9.08 0.22
C GLN A 109 9.34 -9.61 0.41
N VAL A 110 9.14 -10.55 1.32
CA VAL A 110 7.80 -11.11 1.58
C VAL A 110 6.85 -10.04 2.07
N ILE A 111 7.31 -9.19 3.00
CA ILE A 111 6.47 -8.13 3.55
C ILE A 111 6.17 -7.04 2.52
N VAL A 112 7.15 -6.61 1.72
CA VAL A 112 6.89 -5.56 0.73
C VAL A 112 5.90 -6.04 -0.33
N ILE A 113 5.98 -7.31 -0.74
CA ILE A 113 5.03 -7.89 -1.69
C ILE A 113 3.63 -7.95 -1.07
N GLN A 114 3.51 -8.43 0.15
CA GLN A 114 2.20 -8.51 0.82
C GLN A 114 1.62 -7.12 1.08
N PHE A 115 2.47 -6.15 1.42
CA PHE A 115 2.04 -4.76 1.60
C PHE A 115 1.41 -4.22 0.31
N LEU A 116 2.01 -4.48 -0.85
CA LEU A 116 1.41 -4.07 -2.13
C LEU A 116 0.11 -4.84 -2.41
N GLU A 117 0.04 -6.12 -2.06
CA GLU A 117 -1.19 -6.91 -2.20
C GLU A 117 -2.33 -6.28 -1.40
N GLU A 118 -2.06 -5.76 -0.19
CA GLU A 118 -3.08 -5.12 0.63
C GLU A 118 -3.69 -3.90 -0.07
N HIS A 119 -2.91 -3.19 -0.90
CA HIS A 119 -3.41 -2.03 -1.63
C HIS A 119 -4.49 -2.37 -2.66
N LYS A 120 -4.56 -3.62 -3.12
CA LYS A 120 -5.59 -4.03 -4.07
C LYS A 120 -6.99 -3.99 -3.48
N HIS A 121 -7.09 -4.06 -2.16
CA HIS A 121 -8.38 -4.16 -1.44
C HIS A 121 -8.68 -2.93 -0.60
N THR A 122 -8.00 -1.83 -0.88
CA THR A 122 -8.17 -0.57 -0.14
C THR A 122 -8.69 0.52 -1.06
N ASN A 123 -9.10 1.64 -0.47
CA ASN A 123 -9.51 2.84 -1.22
C ASN A 123 -8.31 3.70 -1.62
N PHE A 124 -7.22 3.07 -1.98
CA PHE A 124 -6.02 3.77 -2.42
C PHE A 124 -6.27 4.42 -3.77
N THR A 125 -6.16 5.75 -3.82
CA THR A 125 -6.42 6.55 -5.01
C THR A 125 -5.36 7.63 -5.18
N PHE A 126 -5.52 8.41 -6.26
CA PHE A 126 -4.63 9.53 -6.55
C PHE A 126 -5.44 10.81 -6.59
N LYS A 127 -4.91 11.86 -5.98
CA LYS A 127 -5.58 13.15 -5.87
C LYS A 127 -4.62 14.29 -6.15
N CYS A 128 -5.15 15.42 -6.58
CA CYS A 128 -4.37 16.65 -6.60
C CYS A 128 -4.26 17.19 -5.17
N SER A 129 -3.26 18.06 -4.94
CA SER A 129 -3.00 18.60 -3.60
C SER A 129 -4.21 19.31 -3.01
N ALA A 130 -4.95 20.06 -3.84
CA ALA A 130 -6.11 20.81 -3.38
C ALA A 130 -7.22 19.90 -2.87
N CYS A 131 -7.57 18.84 -3.64
CA CYS A 131 -8.60 17.90 -3.24
C CYS A 131 -8.20 17.12 -2.00
N HIS A 132 -6.92 16.74 -1.90
CA HIS A 132 -6.42 16.02 -0.73
C HIS A 132 -6.50 16.88 0.53
N LYS A 133 -6.15 18.16 0.43
CA LYS A 133 -6.28 19.10 1.55
C LYS A 133 -7.73 19.30 1.97
N ASN A 134 -8.64 19.42 1.00
CA ASN A 134 -10.06 19.59 1.29
C ASN A 134 -10.64 18.37 1.98
N GLU A 135 -10.21 17.17 1.61
CA GLU A 135 -10.62 15.94 2.28
C GLU A 135 -10.21 15.94 3.76
N LYS A 136 -8.97 16.35 4.05
CA LYS A 136 -8.50 16.45 5.44
C LYS A 136 -9.30 17.45 6.25
N LYS A 137 -9.74 18.56 5.64
CA LYS A 137 -10.55 19.57 6.33
C LYS A 137 -11.95 19.05 6.67
N THR A 138 -12.51 18.18 5.85
CA THR A 138 -13.87 17.65 6.07
C THR A 138 -13.92 16.57 7.14
N HIS A 139 -12.77 16.06 7.58
CA HIS A 139 -12.69 15.02 8.61
C HIS A 139 -12.40 15.57 10.00
N LEU A 140 -12.44 16.88 10.16
CA LEU A 140 -12.25 17.51 11.47
C LEU A 140 -13.54 17.53 12.26
#